data_26c50cb1826d70bdf8f05d553f88a814
#
_entry.id   26c50cb1826d70bdf8f05d553f88a814
#
_cell.length_a   1.000
_cell.length_b   1.000
_cell.length_c   1.000
_cell.angle_alpha   90.00
_cell.angle_beta   90.00
_cell.angle_gamma   90.00
#
_symmetry.space_group_name_H-M   'P 1'
#
loop_
_entity.id
_entity.type
_entity.pdbx_description
1 polymer ?
#
loop_
_entity_poly.entity_id
_entity_poly.type
_entity_poly.pdbx_seq_one_letter_code
_entity_poly.pdbx_strand_id
1 'polypeptide(L)'
;MHEPFSAEAYSGNTRKKMFIKIIDIIIVTIAFFYILYVFVMNQDVLLKFVIGTVMVILAIIYVSLKYEAKAITQVMAKKDISKLVLLNERGVEIDEWELGDQISLLIGKSSAEHKADIDLSGTEYESLVNYEHAVLNCVAGIWYVEDIDSVNGVGLKKANKRVKNRLQHEIPYPLGNGDTIYIANTRILVK
;
A
#
# COMPACT_ATOMS: atom_id res chain seq x y z
N MET A 1 29.47 -9.03 12.35
CA MET A 1 30.14 -8.63 11.11
C MET A 1 29.02 -8.15 10.19
N HIS A 2 28.73 -6.82 10.18
CA HIS A 2 27.66 -6.26 9.36
C HIS A 2 28.17 -6.08 7.93
N GLU A 3 27.60 -6.79 6.98
CA GLU A 3 27.82 -6.45 5.57
C GLU A 3 27.12 -5.11 5.25
N PRO A 4 27.81 -4.17 4.59
CA PRO A 4 27.18 -2.91 4.21
C PRO A 4 26.16 -3.16 3.10
N PHE A 5 24.94 -2.72 3.34
CA PHE A 5 23.84 -2.64 2.35
C PHE A 5 24.36 -1.97 1.09
N SER A 6 24.54 -2.74 0.03
CA SER A 6 25.28 -2.31 -1.15
C SER A 6 24.53 -1.21 -1.93
N ALA A 7 25.21 -0.08 -2.14
CA ALA A 7 24.77 1.02 -3.01
C ALA A 7 24.45 0.56 -4.46
N GLU A 8 24.88 -0.62 -4.86
CA GLU A 8 24.61 -1.26 -6.15
C GLU A 8 23.13 -1.62 -6.36
N ALA A 9 22.42 -2.06 -5.32
CA ALA A 9 20.99 -2.39 -5.44
C ALA A 9 20.13 -1.15 -5.70
N TYR A 10 20.48 0.00 -5.10
CA TYR A 10 19.79 1.28 -5.32
C TYR A 10 20.07 1.84 -6.74
N SER A 11 21.30 1.72 -7.22
CA SER A 11 21.72 2.13 -8.58
C SER A 11 20.99 1.31 -9.67
N GLY A 12 20.80 0.00 -9.47
CA GLY A 12 20.10 -0.87 -10.40
C GLY A 12 18.63 -0.51 -10.57
N ASN A 13 17.95 -0.09 -9.51
CA ASN A 13 16.54 0.31 -9.55
C ASN A 13 16.35 1.65 -10.29
N THR A 14 17.27 2.59 -10.12
CA THR A 14 17.23 3.90 -10.80
C THR A 14 17.46 3.75 -12.30
N ARG A 15 18.39 2.90 -12.72
CA ARG A 15 18.63 2.62 -14.16
C ARG A 15 17.42 1.94 -14.79
N LYS A 16 16.81 0.94 -14.16
CA LYS A 16 15.58 0.29 -14.66
C LYS A 16 14.44 1.29 -14.83
N LYS A 17 14.21 2.18 -13.86
CA LYS A 17 13.19 3.23 -13.95
C LYS A 17 13.47 4.22 -15.09
N MET A 18 14.72 4.52 -15.33
CA MET A 18 15.13 5.42 -16.43
C MET A 18 14.91 4.75 -17.80
N PHE A 19 15.25 3.46 -17.95
CA PHE A 19 14.98 2.69 -19.17
C PHE A 19 13.49 2.59 -19.47
N ILE A 20 12.65 2.34 -18.47
CA ILE A 20 11.18 2.29 -18.62
C ILE A 20 10.68 3.65 -19.14
N LYS A 21 11.10 4.77 -18.54
CA LYS A 21 10.72 6.12 -19.03
C LYS A 21 11.13 6.39 -20.47
N ILE A 22 12.32 5.94 -20.87
CA ILE A 22 12.80 6.11 -22.27
C ILE A 22 11.92 5.30 -23.22
N ILE A 23 11.59 4.05 -22.87
CA ILE A 23 10.70 3.19 -23.67
C ILE A 23 9.31 3.84 -23.79
N ASP A 24 8.76 4.35 -22.69
CA ASP A 24 7.46 5.05 -22.70
C ASP A 24 7.46 6.25 -23.63
N ILE A 25 8.53 7.07 -23.59
CA ILE A 25 8.69 8.23 -24.51
C ILE A 25 8.74 7.78 -25.96
N ILE A 26 9.47 6.71 -26.27
CA ILE A 26 9.56 6.18 -27.65
C ILE A 26 8.19 5.69 -28.12
N ILE A 27 7.46 4.95 -27.28
CA ILE A 27 6.11 4.44 -27.61
C ILE A 27 5.16 5.61 -27.87
N VAL A 28 5.14 6.61 -27.01
CA VAL A 28 4.29 7.81 -27.16
C VAL A 28 4.64 8.56 -28.45
N THR A 29 5.93 8.70 -28.75
CA THR A 29 6.40 9.37 -29.97
C THR A 29 5.96 8.63 -31.23
N ILE A 30 6.12 7.32 -31.27
CA ILE A 30 5.67 6.48 -32.41
C ILE A 30 4.15 6.57 -32.57
N ALA A 31 3.39 6.46 -31.48
CA ALA A 31 1.95 6.60 -31.50
C ALA A 31 1.49 7.96 -32.01
N PHE A 32 2.16 9.04 -31.61
CA PHE A 32 1.88 10.40 -32.08
C PHE A 32 2.07 10.53 -33.60
N PHE A 33 3.20 10.06 -34.13
CA PHE A 33 3.47 10.12 -35.57
C PHE A 33 2.51 9.21 -36.35
N TYR A 34 2.11 8.05 -35.81
CA TYR A 34 1.13 7.19 -36.43
C TYR A 34 -0.27 7.85 -36.52
N ILE A 35 -0.70 8.51 -35.45
CA ILE A 35 -1.95 9.29 -35.43
C ILE A 35 -1.88 10.42 -36.45
N LEU A 36 -0.79 11.17 -36.50
CA LEU A 36 -0.55 12.24 -37.48
C LEU A 36 -0.65 11.71 -38.91
N TYR A 37 0.00 10.58 -39.21
CA TYR A 37 -0.09 9.93 -40.51
C TYR A 37 -1.52 9.58 -40.89
N VAL A 38 -2.27 8.95 -39.99
CA VAL A 38 -3.66 8.52 -40.26
C VAL A 38 -4.58 9.72 -40.50
N PHE A 39 -4.46 10.79 -39.70
CA PHE A 39 -5.37 11.94 -39.83
C PHE A 39 -5.00 12.87 -40.97
N VAL A 40 -3.72 13.00 -41.33
CA VAL A 40 -3.23 13.94 -42.34
C VAL A 40 -3.09 13.27 -43.71
N MET A 41 -2.45 12.08 -43.77
CA MET A 41 -2.07 11.45 -45.04
C MET A 41 -3.09 10.43 -45.57
N ASN A 42 -3.77 9.73 -44.65
CA ASN A 42 -4.75 8.71 -45.07
C ASN A 42 -6.07 9.37 -45.47
N GLN A 43 -6.67 8.92 -46.57
CA GLN A 43 -7.97 9.40 -47.06
C GLN A 43 -9.16 8.57 -46.57
N ASP A 44 -8.90 7.43 -45.94
CA ASP A 44 -9.95 6.54 -45.44
C ASP A 44 -10.66 7.14 -44.21
N VAL A 45 -11.90 7.59 -44.43
CA VAL A 45 -12.75 8.22 -43.42
C VAL A 45 -13.15 7.19 -42.35
N LEU A 46 -13.37 5.92 -42.71
CA LEU A 46 -13.75 4.87 -41.75
C LEU A 46 -12.61 4.62 -40.74
N LEU A 47 -11.38 4.53 -41.25
CA LEU A 47 -10.18 4.36 -40.39
C LEU A 47 -10.00 5.51 -39.43
N LYS A 48 -10.18 6.76 -39.89
CA LYS A 48 -10.13 7.95 -39.01
C LYS A 48 -11.16 7.89 -37.87
N PHE A 49 -12.40 7.50 -38.24
CA PHE A 49 -13.48 7.41 -37.26
C PHE A 49 -13.21 6.32 -36.21
N VAL A 50 -12.75 5.14 -36.62
CA VAL A 50 -12.42 4.04 -35.70
C VAL A 50 -11.29 4.44 -34.74
N ILE A 51 -10.20 4.98 -35.26
CA ILE A 51 -9.06 5.42 -34.41
C ILE A 51 -9.48 6.54 -33.48
N GLY A 52 -10.24 7.53 -33.95
CA GLY A 52 -10.77 8.61 -33.12
C GLY A 52 -11.64 8.09 -31.96
N THR A 53 -12.52 7.13 -32.24
CA THR A 53 -13.39 6.51 -31.23
C THR A 53 -12.57 5.75 -30.18
N VAL A 54 -11.58 4.96 -30.60
CA VAL A 54 -10.69 4.25 -29.69
C VAL A 54 -9.91 5.22 -28.78
N MET A 55 -9.41 6.31 -29.35
CA MET A 55 -8.70 7.35 -28.57
C MET A 55 -9.58 7.98 -27.50
N VAL A 56 -10.85 8.28 -27.82
CA VAL A 56 -11.81 8.83 -26.85
C VAL A 56 -12.07 7.83 -25.71
N ILE A 57 -12.28 6.56 -26.05
CA ILE A 57 -12.50 5.50 -25.06
C ILE A 57 -11.28 5.38 -24.13
N LEU A 58 -10.07 5.32 -24.67
CA LEU A 58 -8.85 5.24 -23.89
C LEU A 58 -8.65 6.48 -22.99
N ALA A 59 -8.98 7.68 -23.49
CA ALA A 59 -8.94 8.91 -22.69
C ALA A 59 -9.93 8.86 -21.51
N ILE A 60 -11.15 8.36 -21.72
CA ILE A 60 -12.15 8.20 -20.67
C ILE A 60 -11.66 7.21 -19.61
N ILE A 61 -11.14 6.06 -20.03
CA ILE A 61 -10.58 5.05 -19.11
C ILE A 61 -9.43 5.65 -18.30
N TYR A 62 -8.48 6.33 -18.96
CA TYR A 62 -7.34 6.96 -18.28
C TYR A 62 -7.78 7.99 -17.24
N VAL A 63 -8.75 8.84 -17.60
CA VAL A 63 -9.32 9.85 -16.70
C VAL A 63 -10.02 9.17 -15.51
N SER A 64 -10.83 8.16 -15.74
CA SER A 64 -11.51 7.40 -14.67
C SER A 64 -10.53 6.78 -13.69
N LEU A 65 -9.50 6.08 -14.19
CA LEU A 65 -8.45 5.47 -13.34
C LEU A 65 -7.69 6.53 -12.52
N LYS A 66 -7.41 7.68 -13.13
CA LYS A 66 -6.72 8.78 -12.43
C LYS A 66 -7.58 9.44 -11.36
N TYR A 67 -8.89 9.56 -11.59
CA TYR A 67 -9.82 10.08 -10.59
C TYR A 67 -9.99 9.13 -9.40
N GLU A 68 -10.10 7.82 -9.64
CA GLU A 68 -10.16 6.84 -8.56
C GLU A 68 -8.87 6.83 -7.72
N ALA A 69 -7.70 6.82 -8.35
CA ALA A 69 -6.42 6.90 -7.66
C ALA A 69 -6.29 8.18 -6.82
N LYS A 70 -6.70 9.32 -7.36
CA LYS A 70 -6.67 10.60 -6.62
C LYS A 70 -7.67 10.66 -5.47
N ALA A 71 -8.87 10.10 -5.65
CA ALA A 71 -9.87 10.02 -4.59
C ALA A 71 -9.39 9.15 -3.42
N ILE A 72 -8.78 8.00 -3.72
CA ILE A 72 -8.18 7.11 -2.72
C ILE A 72 -7.06 7.85 -1.97
N THR A 73 -6.16 8.53 -2.67
CA THR A 73 -5.05 9.28 -2.07
C THR A 73 -5.54 10.44 -1.20
N GLN A 74 -6.58 11.17 -1.62
CA GLN A 74 -7.13 12.29 -0.84
C GLN A 74 -7.90 11.83 0.41
N VAL A 75 -8.60 10.70 0.34
CA VAL A 75 -9.29 10.13 1.51
C VAL A 75 -8.27 9.61 2.53
N MET A 76 -7.14 9.10 2.08
CA MET A 76 -6.05 8.62 2.94
C MET A 76 -5.21 9.76 3.51
N ALA A 77 -4.86 10.77 2.74
CA ALA A 77 -4.06 11.93 3.20
C ALA A 77 -4.81 12.86 4.16
N LYS A 78 -6.12 12.73 4.31
CA LYS A 78 -6.93 13.66 5.12
C LYS A 78 -7.03 13.30 6.60
N LYS A 79 -6.37 12.21 7.06
CA LYS A 79 -6.38 11.82 8.46
C LYS A 79 -5.00 11.26 8.84
N ASP A 80 -4.15 12.13 9.37
CA ASP A 80 -2.88 11.72 9.96
C ASP A 80 -3.12 10.64 11.01
N ILE A 81 -2.53 9.47 10.77
CA ILE A 81 -2.47 8.41 11.76
C ILE A 81 -1.31 8.76 12.69
N SER A 82 -1.60 8.96 13.97
CA SER A 82 -0.60 9.34 14.97
C SER A 82 -0.28 8.22 15.94
N LYS A 83 -1.24 7.31 16.16
CA LYS A 83 -1.06 6.25 17.14
C LYS A 83 -1.87 4.99 16.84
N LEU A 84 -1.48 3.91 17.47
CA LEU A 84 -2.20 2.65 17.54
C LEU A 84 -2.70 2.44 18.97
N VAL A 85 -3.89 1.87 19.09
CA VAL A 85 -4.54 1.66 20.39
C VAL A 85 -4.97 0.21 20.53
N LEU A 86 -4.47 -0.48 21.53
CA LEU A 86 -4.87 -1.84 21.87
C LEU A 86 -6.26 -1.84 22.50
N LEU A 87 -7.14 -2.67 21.97
CA LEU A 87 -8.50 -2.84 22.48
C LEU A 87 -8.68 -4.21 23.13
N ASN A 88 -9.36 -4.25 24.28
CA ASN A 88 -9.84 -5.51 24.85
C ASN A 88 -11.09 -6.01 24.10
N GLU A 89 -11.64 -7.18 24.49
CA GLU A 89 -12.83 -7.78 23.88
C GLU A 89 -14.07 -6.88 23.95
N ARG A 90 -14.16 -6.01 24.94
CA ARG A 90 -15.27 -5.07 25.13
C ARG A 90 -15.11 -3.79 24.31
N GLY A 91 -13.96 -3.65 23.59
CA GLY A 91 -13.63 -2.46 22.82
C GLY A 91 -13.10 -1.30 23.68
N VAL A 92 -12.70 -1.58 24.91
CA VAL A 92 -12.04 -0.58 25.79
C VAL A 92 -10.55 -0.51 25.44
N GLU A 93 -10.02 0.70 25.39
CA GLU A 93 -8.60 0.98 25.19
C GLU A 93 -7.80 0.55 26.41
N ILE A 94 -6.76 -0.25 26.23
CA ILE A 94 -5.95 -0.81 27.32
C ILE A 94 -4.47 -0.43 27.23
N ASP A 95 -3.99 -0.11 26.02
CA ASP A 95 -2.63 0.35 25.78
C ASP A 95 -2.56 1.15 24.49
N GLU A 96 -1.49 1.94 24.28
CA GLU A 96 -1.31 2.72 23.06
C GLU A 96 0.17 2.88 22.67
N TRP A 97 0.44 3.01 21.39
CA TRP A 97 1.76 3.27 20.80
C TRP A 97 1.69 4.48 19.87
N GLU A 98 2.49 5.48 20.17
CA GLU A 98 2.68 6.64 19.29
C GLU A 98 3.56 6.24 18.09
N LEU A 99 3.14 6.60 16.88
CA LEU A 99 3.90 6.28 15.66
C LEU A 99 5.06 7.27 15.44
N GLY A 100 4.92 8.53 15.89
CA GLY A 100 5.96 9.56 15.81
C GLY A 100 6.56 9.69 14.40
N ASP A 101 7.88 9.88 14.35
CA ASP A 101 8.65 9.98 13.10
C ASP A 101 9.12 8.61 12.55
N GLN A 102 8.57 7.53 13.06
CA GLN A 102 8.90 6.18 12.62
C GLN A 102 8.43 5.96 11.18
N ILE A 103 9.21 5.19 10.41
CA ILE A 103 8.88 4.83 9.03
C ILE A 103 8.58 3.34 8.87
N SER A 104 8.95 2.53 9.87
CA SER A 104 8.68 1.10 9.91
C SER A 104 8.56 0.66 11.37
N LEU A 105 7.58 -0.22 11.66
CA LEU A 105 7.32 -0.76 13.00
C LEU A 105 6.98 -2.23 12.89
N LEU A 106 7.64 -3.06 13.68
CA LEU A 106 7.37 -4.47 13.80
C LEU A 106 6.27 -4.73 14.84
N ILE A 107 5.24 -5.47 14.45
CA ILE A 107 4.18 -5.95 15.35
C ILE A 107 4.42 -7.41 15.66
N GLY A 108 4.50 -7.76 16.93
CA GLY A 108 4.70 -9.14 17.34
C GLY A 108 4.76 -9.31 18.84
N LYS A 109 5.40 -10.35 19.31
CA LYS A 109 5.72 -10.53 20.73
C LYS A 109 7.21 -10.47 20.94
N SER A 110 7.63 -9.85 22.02
CA SER A 110 9.03 -9.73 22.39
C SER A 110 9.55 -11.00 23.09
N SER A 111 10.85 -11.23 22.98
CA SER A 111 11.59 -12.24 23.73
C SER A 111 12.96 -11.67 24.13
N ALA A 112 13.80 -12.48 24.77
CA ALA A 112 15.17 -12.09 25.09
C ALA A 112 16.01 -11.76 23.86
N GLU A 113 15.70 -12.37 22.70
CA GLU A 113 16.47 -12.25 21.46
C GLU A 113 15.79 -11.37 20.40
N HIS A 114 14.48 -11.20 20.49
CA HIS A 114 13.67 -10.44 19.51
C HIS A 114 12.84 -9.38 20.23
N LYS A 115 12.91 -8.16 19.74
CA LYS A 115 12.14 -7.05 20.29
C LYS A 115 11.18 -6.51 19.21
N ALA A 116 9.88 -6.55 19.48
CA ALA A 116 8.86 -5.92 18.67
C ALA A 116 8.68 -4.45 19.08
N ASP A 117 8.41 -3.56 18.12
CA ASP A 117 8.10 -2.15 18.40
C ASP A 117 6.69 -2.03 18.98
N ILE A 118 5.74 -2.76 18.42
CA ILE A 118 4.38 -2.94 18.93
C ILE A 118 4.34 -4.31 19.59
N ASP A 119 4.67 -4.31 20.88
CA ASP A 119 4.81 -5.55 21.67
C ASP A 119 3.45 -6.02 22.18
N LEU A 120 3.04 -7.21 21.76
CA LEU A 120 1.80 -7.86 22.17
C LEU A 120 2.03 -8.96 23.21
N SER A 121 3.21 -9.03 23.83
CA SER A 121 3.48 -9.90 24.97
C SER A 121 2.57 -9.53 26.15
N GLY A 122 2.11 -10.53 26.87
CA GLY A 122 1.19 -10.33 28.01
C GLY A 122 -0.24 -9.98 27.62
N THR A 123 -0.57 -9.91 26.33
CA THR A 123 -1.97 -9.76 25.87
C THR A 123 -2.73 -11.07 25.95
N GLU A 124 -4.05 -11.00 25.98
CA GLU A 124 -4.94 -12.18 26.10
C GLU A 124 -4.68 -13.25 25.04
N TYR A 125 -4.29 -12.85 23.84
CA TYR A 125 -4.04 -13.74 22.68
C TYR A 125 -2.56 -13.86 22.31
N GLU A 126 -1.62 -13.58 23.25
CA GLU A 126 -0.18 -13.66 23.02
C GLU A 126 0.25 -15.01 22.42
N SER A 127 -0.35 -16.12 22.85
CA SER A 127 -0.02 -17.46 22.36
C SER A 127 -0.26 -17.64 20.85
N LEU A 128 -1.11 -16.81 20.26
CA LEU A 128 -1.43 -16.81 18.83
C LEU A 128 -0.58 -15.83 18.03
N VAL A 129 0.22 -15.00 18.69
CA VAL A 129 1.07 -13.98 18.06
C VAL A 129 2.46 -14.54 17.80
N ASN A 130 2.97 -14.37 16.58
CA ASN A 130 4.36 -14.69 16.25
C ASN A 130 5.30 -13.60 16.80
N TYR A 131 6.61 -13.89 16.92
CA TYR A 131 7.62 -12.89 17.27
C TYR A 131 7.66 -11.77 16.23
N GLU A 132 7.63 -12.14 14.96
CA GLU A 132 7.44 -11.28 13.82
C GLU A 132 6.11 -11.65 13.17
N HIS A 133 5.05 -10.86 13.40
CA HIS A 133 3.70 -11.19 12.97
C HIS A 133 3.25 -10.33 11.81
N ALA A 134 3.49 -9.04 11.90
CA ALA A 134 3.17 -8.06 10.88
C ALA A 134 4.14 -6.88 10.93
N VAL A 135 4.25 -6.16 9.83
CA VAL A 135 5.01 -4.93 9.76
C VAL A 135 4.11 -3.76 9.34
N LEU A 136 4.35 -2.61 9.94
CA LEU A 136 3.81 -1.33 9.48
C LEU A 136 4.90 -0.57 8.75
N ASN A 137 4.60 -0.07 7.57
CA ASN A 137 5.52 0.75 6.78
C ASN A 137 4.84 2.06 6.37
N CYS A 138 5.54 3.19 6.57
CA CYS A 138 5.08 4.50 6.13
C CYS A 138 5.75 4.89 4.82
N VAL A 139 4.96 5.04 3.75
CA VAL A 139 5.45 5.45 2.44
C VAL A 139 4.69 6.69 2.00
N ALA A 140 5.42 7.79 1.79
CA ALA A 140 4.86 9.08 1.41
C ALA A 140 3.72 9.57 2.35
N GLY A 141 3.88 9.33 3.67
CA GLY A 141 2.90 9.72 4.69
C GLY A 141 1.68 8.80 4.79
N ILE A 142 1.68 7.67 4.09
CA ILE A 142 0.62 6.66 4.17
C ILE A 142 1.17 5.44 4.87
N TRP A 143 0.52 5.01 5.94
CA TRP A 143 0.83 3.79 6.65
C TRP A 143 0.20 2.58 5.95
N TYR A 144 0.97 1.52 5.86
CA TYR A 144 0.56 0.22 5.33
C TYR A 144 0.81 -0.85 6.37
N VAL A 145 -0.07 -1.83 6.46
CA VAL A 145 0.13 -3.07 7.22
C VAL A 145 0.36 -4.23 6.27
N GLU A 146 1.30 -5.08 6.62
CA GLU A 146 1.68 -6.27 5.85
C GLU A 146 1.82 -7.46 6.78
N ASP A 147 1.23 -8.60 6.40
CA ASP A 147 1.38 -9.88 7.08
C ASP A 147 2.69 -10.54 6.60
N ILE A 148 3.65 -10.73 7.50
CA ILE A 148 4.96 -11.31 7.20
C ILE A 148 5.00 -12.81 7.48
N ASP A 149 4.09 -13.55 6.86
CA ASP A 149 3.95 -15.01 6.96
C ASP A 149 3.55 -15.49 8.37
N SER A 150 2.61 -14.80 8.98
CA SER A 150 2.13 -15.17 10.31
C SER A 150 1.28 -16.44 10.29
N VAL A 151 1.40 -17.29 11.33
CA VAL A 151 0.66 -18.57 11.45
C VAL A 151 -0.85 -18.33 11.54
N ASN A 152 -1.26 -17.36 12.35
CA ASN A 152 -2.68 -17.09 12.62
C ASN A 152 -3.28 -15.98 11.78
N GLY A 153 -2.45 -15.29 10.98
CA GLY A 153 -2.86 -14.31 10.01
C GLY A 153 -3.16 -12.92 10.59
N VAL A 154 -3.11 -11.95 9.69
CA VAL A 154 -3.50 -10.56 9.93
C VAL A 154 -4.84 -10.29 9.30
N GLY A 155 -5.70 -9.57 10.00
CA GLY A 155 -6.97 -9.10 9.49
C GLY A 155 -7.06 -7.58 9.50
N LEU A 156 -7.82 -7.02 8.56
CA LEU A 156 -8.09 -5.59 8.50
C LEU A 156 -9.59 -5.33 8.37
N LYS A 157 -10.13 -4.52 9.27
CA LYS A 157 -11.49 -4.00 9.19
C LYS A 157 -11.42 -2.49 8.98
N LYS A 158 -11.90 -2.03 7.84
CA LYS A 158 -12.00 -0.61 7.52
C LYS A 158 -13.05 0.10 8.39
N ALA A 159 -12.80 1.34 8.80
CA ALA A 159 -13.68 2.13 9.66
C ALA A 159 -15.13 2.20 9.14
N ASN A 160 -15.31 2.24 7.81
CA ASN A 160 -16.60 2.33 7.13
C ASN A 160 -17.21 0.98 6.74
N LYS A 161 -16.56 -0.15 7.11
CA LYS A 161 -17.03 -1.50 6.78
C LYS A 161 -17.31 -2.33 8.04
N ARG A 162 -18.30 -3.21 7.93
CA ARG A 162 -18.67 -4.13 9.03
C ARG A 162 -17.85 -5.42 8.98
N VAL A 163 -17.28 -5.75 7.85
CA VAL A 163 -16.59 -7.02 7.59
C VAL A 163 -15.10 -6.87 7.79
N LYS A 164 -14.50 -7.82 8.52
CA LYS A 164 -13.05 -8.02 8.62
C LYS A 164 -12.59 -8.86 7.41
N ASN A 165 -11.57 -8.40 6.70
CA ASN A 165 -10.93 -9.15 5.65
C ASN A 165 -9.59 -9.69 6.16
N ARG A 166 -9.27 -10.96 5.90
CA ARG A 166 -7.93 -11.51 6.11
C ARG A 166 -7.01 -10.95 5.03
N LEU A 167 -5.81 -10.54 5.41
CA LEU A 167 -4.80 -10.07 4.49
C LEU A 167 -4.10 -11.26 3.81
N GLN A 168 -3.59 -11.03 2.62
CA GLN A 168 -2.68 -11.95 1.95
C GLN A 168 -1.26 -11.68 2.43
N HIS A 169 -0.45 -12.73 2.56
CA HIS A 169 0.95 -12.62 2.98
C HIS A 169 1.74 -11.73 2.01
N GLU A 170 2.66 -10.95 2.54
CA GLU A 170 3.60 -10.10 1.78
C GLU A 170 2.92 -9.07 0.85
N ILE A 171 1.66 -8.73 1.10
CA ILE A 171 0.95 -7.67 0.37
C ILE A 171 0.64 -6.52 1.32
N PRO A 172 1.14 -5.29 1.01
CA PRO A 172 0.88 -4.11 1.83
C PRO A 172 -0.55 -3.58 1.62
N TYR A 173 -1.27 -3.37 2.73
CA TYR A 173 -2.63 -2.82 2.75
C TYR A 173 -2.64 -1.44 3.42
N PRO A 174 -3.14 -0.39 2.76
CA PRO A 174 -3.13 0.94 3.32
C PRO A 174 -4.07 1.06 4.51
N LEU A 175 -3.62 1.78 5.53
CA LEU A 175 -4.37 2.09 6.75
C LEU A 175 -5.03 3.46 6.67
N GLY A 176 -6.12 3.61 7.40
CA GLY A 176 -6.81 4.86 7.61
C GLY A 176 -7.21 5.00 9.08
N ASN A 177 -7.38 6.23 9.54
CA ASN A 177 -7.86 6.48 10.90
C ASN A 177 -9.25 5.83 11.12
N GLY A 178 -9.42 5.12 12.24
CA GLY A 178 -10.59 4.35 12.58
C GLY A 178 -10.59 2.92 12.03
N ASP A 179 -9.59 2.53 11.23
CA ASP A 179 -9.42 1.13 10.84
C ASP A 179 -9.04 0.28 12.07
N THR A 180 -9.35 -1.00 12.02
CA THR A 180 -8.94 -1.95 13.07
C THR A 180 -8.11 -3.05 12.44
N ILE A 181 -6.88 -3.18 12.92
CA ILE A 181 -5.98 -4.28 12.60
C ILE A 181 -6.25 -5.42 13.59
N TYR A 182 -6.27 -6.64 13.08
CA TYR A 182 -6.39 -7.86 13.88
C TYR A 182 -5.11 -8.68 13.74
N ILE A 183 -4.34 -8.76 14.81
CA ILE A 183 -3.18 -9.64 14.91
C ILE A 183 -3.67 -10.93 15.54
N ALA A 184 -3.89 -11.97 14.73
CA ALA A 184 -4.69 -13.11 15.10
C ALA A 184 -6.09 -12.66 15.64
N ASN A 185 -6.29 -12.65 16.96
CA ASN A 185 -7.52 -12.17 17.62
C ASN A 185 -7.33 -10.82 18.32
N THR A 186 -6.10 -10.37 18.52
CA THR A 186 -5.79 -9.08 19.17
C THR A 186 -6.24 -7.93 18.29
N ARG A 187 -6.93 -6.94 18.86
CA ARG A 187 -7.51 -5.80 18.12
C ARG A 187 -6.71 -4.54 18.39
N ILE A 188 -6.25 -3.90 17.32
CA ILE A 188 -5.50 -2.65 17.34
C ILE A 188 -6.26 -1.62 16.51
N LEU A 189 -6.73 -0.56 17.15
CA LEU A 189 -7.42 0.56 16.50
C LEU A 189 -6.40 1.58 16.02
N VAL A 190 -6.54 2.04 14.79
CA VAL A 190 -5.71 3.07 14.16
C VAL A 190 -6.32 4.44 14.42
N LYS A 191 -5.54 5.36 15.01
CA LYS A 191 -5.98 6.72 15.36
C LYS A 191 -5.06 7.81 14.84
#